data_64778fcb83ccafdb0ab108f712518523
#
_entry.id   64778fcb83ccafdb0ab108f712518523
#
_cell.length_a   1.000
_cell.length_b   1.000
_cell.length_c   1.000
_cell.angle_alpha   90.00
_cell.angle_beta   90.00
_cell.angle_gamma   90.00
#
_symmetry.space_group_name_H-M   'P 1'
#
loop_
_entity.id
_entity.type
_entity.pdbx_description
1 polymer ?
#
loop_
_entity_poly.entity_id
_entity_poly.type
_entity_poly.pdbx_seq_one_letter_code
_entity_poly.pdbx_strand_id
1 'polypeptide(L)'
;MNAPVSPHVLRKPLPTEFIDSLQAIFGTRLSTADAVREHHGRDESPYPPMPPDAVVFAHSTDEVAELVNLCRRHRVPLIPYGVGSSLEGHLLALQGGVCVDLSQMNRVLAVNPEDLTVTVQAGVTRKQLNQEIRDTGFFFPIDPGADATIGGMTATGASGTNAVRYGTMRENVLALTV
;
A
#
# COMPACT_ATOMS: atom_id res chain seq x y z
N MET A 1 22.34 19.26 -22.28
CA MET A 1 21.17 18.41 -21.91
C MET A 1 21.71 17.01 -21.67
N ASN A 2 21.91 16.64 -20.41
CA ASN A 2 22.37 15.29 -20.07
C ASN A 2 21.16 14.36 -20.16
N ALA A 3 21.25 13.33 -20.99
CA ALA A 3 20.26 12.25 -21.02
C ALA A 3 20.13 11.64 -19.61
N PRO A 4 18.92 11.31 -19.15
CA PRO A 4 18.75 10.65 -17.87
C PRO A 4 19.50 9.32 -17.92
N VAL A 5 20.42 9.15 -16.98
CA VAL A 5 21.09 7.86 -16.77
C VAL A 5 19.99 6.90 -16.29
N SER A 6 19.56 6.03 -17.21
CA SER A 6 18.70 4.91 -16.85
C SER A 6 19.48 4.02 -15.87
N PRO A 7 19.05 3.84 -14.64
CA PRO A 7 19.70 2.89 -13.76
C PRO A 7 19.36 1.49 -14.31
N HIS A 8 20.27 0.91 -15.09
CA HIS A 8 20.24 -0.51 -15.41
C HIS A 8 20.57 -1.30 -14.13
N VAL A 9 19.68 -1.25 -13.15
CA VAL A 9 19.66 -2.25 -12.09
C VAL A 9 19.28 -3.56 -12.80
N LEU A 10 20.20 -4.51 -12.82
CA LEU A 10 19.96 -5.82 -13.41
C LEU A 10 18.81 -6.48 -12.63
N ARG A 11 17.60 -6.44 -13.19
CA ARG A 11 16.47 -7.16 -12.68
C ARG A 11 16.77 -8.66 -12.78
N LYS A 12 16.71 -9.34 -11.64
CA LYS A 12 16.81 -10.80 -11.62
C LYS A 12 15.39 -11.36 -11.76
N PRO A 13 15.15 -12.33 -12.64
CA PRO A 13 13.87 -13.01 -12.71
C PRO A 13 13.54 -13.64 -11.37
N LEU A 14 12.26 -13.68 -11.01
CA LEU A 14 11.81 -14.36 -9.80
C LEU A 14 12.13 -15.86 -9.89
N PRO A 15 12.65 -16.49 -8.81
CA PRO A 15 12.87 -17.93 -8.79
C PRO A 15 11.55 -18.70 -9.02
N THR A 16 11.59 -19.80 -9.76
CA THR A 16 10.39 -20.62 -10.02
C THR A 16 9.75 -21.12 -8.73
N GLU A 17 10.54 -21.62 -7.79
CA GLU A 17 10.07 -22.08 -6.47
C GLU A 17 9.34 -20.96 -5.70
N PHE A 18 9.81 -19.70 -5.84
CA PHE A 18 9.16 -18.57 -5.22
C PHE A 18 7.77 -18.29 -5.85
N ILE A 19 7.68 -18.36 -7.19
CA ILE A 19 6.40 -18.18 -7.91
C ILE A 19 5.43 -19.30 -7.54
N ASP A 20 5.89 -20.57 -7.47
CA ASP A 20 5.06 -21.71 -7.08
C ASP A 20 4.52 -21.54 -5.66
N SER A 21 5.35 -21.02 -4.75
CA SER A 21 4.94 -20.71 -3.38
C SER A 21 3.90 -19.59 -3.34
N LEU A 22 4.08 -18.51 -4.11
CA LEU A 22 3.08 -17.45 -4.24
C LEU A 22 1.76 -17.98 -4.78
N GLN A 23 1.83 -18.86 -5.79
CA GLN A 23 0.63 -19.47 -6.39
C GLN A 23 -0.10 -20.37 -5.38
N ALA A 24 0.62 -21.08 -4.54
CA ALA A 24 0.03 -21.93 -3.50
C ALA A 24 -0.68 -21.11 -2.41
N ILE A 25 -0.12 -19.94 -2.02
CA ILE A 25 -0.69 -19.07 -0.98
C ILE A 25 -1.85 -18.22 -1.52
N PHE A 26 -1.64 -17.57 -2.67
CA PHE A 26 -2.55 -16.53 -3.17
C PHE A 26 -3.51 -17.03 -4.26
N GLY A 27 -3.21 -18.13 -4.95
CA GLY A 27 -4.07 -18.68 -5.99
C GLY A 27 -4.42 -17.65 -7.07
N THR A 28 -5.71 -17.41 -7.28
CA THR A 28 -6.22 -16.43 -8.27
C THR A 28 -5.94 -14.97 -7.89
N ARG A 29 -5.47 -14.71 -6.69
CA ARG A 29 -5.07 -13.38 -6.21
C ARG A 29 -3.61 -13.03 -6.50
N LEU A 30 -2.86 -13.93 -7.14
CA LEU A 30 -1.57 -13.65 -7.77
C LEU A 30 -1.80 -13.27 -9.22
N SER A 31 -1.23 -12.17 -9.67
CA SER A 31 -1.27 -11.74 -11.06
C SER A 31 0.12 -11.42 -11.60
N THR A 32 0.42 -11.96 -12.77
CA THR A 32 1.61 -11.61 -13.57
C THR A 32 1.23 -10.93 -14.88
N ALA A 33 -0.06 -10.60 -15.06
CA ALA A 33 -0.57 -9.94 -16.25
C ALA A 33 0.02 -8.53 -16.40
N ASP A 34 0.50 -8.18 -17.59
CA ASP A 34 1.19 -6.91 -17.86
C ASP A 34 0.36 -5.71 -17.46
N ALA A 35 -0.92 -5.67 -17.79
CA ALA A 35 -1.79 -4.54 -17.44
C ALA A 35 -1.90 -4.31 -15.93
N VAL A 36 -1.92 -5.38 -15.12
CA VAL A 36 -1.95 -5.30 -13.66
C VAL A 36 -0.61 -4.80 -13.14
N ARG A 37 0.49 -5.35 -13.64
CA ARG A 37 1.84 -4.96 -13.25
C ARG A 37 2.13 -3.50 -13.62
N GLU A 38 1.74 -3.05 -14.81
CA GLU A 38 1.89 -1.66 -15.26
C GLU A 38 1.09 -0.69 -14.39
N HIS A 39 -0.12 -1.06 -13.97
CA HIS A 39 -0.92 -0.27 -13.05
C HIS A 39 -0.21 -0.08 -11.71
N HIS A 40 0.38 -1.15 -11.15
CA HIS A 40 1.07 -1.14 -9.86
C HIS A 40 2.53 -0.66 -9.94
N GLY A 41 3.03 -0.35 -11.13
CA GLY A 41 4.38 0.16 -11.36
C GLY A 41 4.45 1.67 -11.57
N ARG A 42 3.40 2.39 -11.25
CA ARG A 42 3.32 3.85 -11.39
C ARG A 42 2.69 4.50 -10.17
N ASP A 43 3.05 5.72 -9.93
CA ASP A 43 2.40 6.63 -8.99
C ASP A 43 2.28 8.03 -9.62
N GLU A 44 1.92 9.03 -8.85
CA GLU A 44 1.78 10.42 -9.31
C GLU A 44 3.13 11.18 -9.34
N SER A 45 4.25 10.49 -9.18
CA SER A 45 5.59 11.08 -9.30
C SER A 45 5.97 11.35 -10.76
N PRO A 46 6.98 12.23 -11.02
CA PRO A 46 7.45 12.51 -12.38
C PRO A 46 8.33 11.39 -12.97
N TYR A 47 8.54 10.30 -12.25
CA TYR A 47 9.41 9.22 -12.70
C TYR A 47 8.72 8.29 -13.70
N PRO A 48 9.47 7.65 -14.62
CA PRO A 48 8.91 6.67 -15.52
C PRO A 48 8.36 5.45 -14.76
N PRO A 49 7.28 4.82 -15.24
CA PRO A 49 6.74 3.61 -14.64
C PRO A 49 7.78 2.48 -14.55
N MET A 50 7.79 1.77 -13.42
CA MET A 50 8.64 0.61 -13.18
C MET A 50 7.81 -0.53 -12.59
N PRO A 51 7.17 -1.35 -13.44
CA PRO A 51 6.27 -2.41 -12.99
C PRO A 51 6.98 -3.47 -12.13
N PRO A 52 6.33 -4.03 -11.10
CA PRO A 52 6.82 -5.20 -10.37
C PRO A 52 6.79 -6.45 -11.27
N ASP A 53 7.42 -7.54 -10.85
CA ASP A 53 7.40 -8.80 -11.58
C ASP A 53 6.09 -9.56 -11.36
N ALA A 54 5.46 -9.38 -10.20
CA ALA A 54 4.15 -9.93 -9.87
C ALA A 54 3.40 -9.00 -8.90
N VAL A 55 2.08 -9.15 -8.85
CA VAL A 55 1.19 -8.45 -7.90
C VAL A 55 0.39 -9.49 -7.15
N VAL A 56 0.31 -9.37 -5.83
CA VAL A 56 -0.54 -10.20 -4.97
C VAL A 56 -1.54 -9.31 -4.23
N PHE A 57 -2.79 -9.75 -4.12
CA PHE A 57 -3.84 -9.08 -3.39
C PHE A 57 -4.05 -9.75 -2.04
N ALA A 58 -3.64 -9.09 -0.96
CA ALA A 58 -3.74 -9.65 0.39
C ALA A 58 -5.11 -9.36 1.03
N HIS A 59 -5.62 -10.32 1.80
CA HIS A 59 -6.88 -10.20 2.54
C HIS A 59 -6.69 -10.10 4.06
N SER A 60 -5.50 -10.46 4.56
CA SER A 60 -5.24 -10.49 6.00
C SER A 60 -3.80 -10.13 6.34
N THR A 61 -3.59 -9.75 7.60
CA THR A 61 -2.25 -9.51 8.16
C THR A 61 -1.40 -10.76 8.13
N ASP A 62 -1.99 -11.94 8.37
CA ASP A 62 -1.27 -13.22 8.35
C ASP A 62 -0.72 -13.53 6.96
N GLU A 63 -1.50 -13.29 5.90
CA GLU A 63 -1.04 -13.43 4.51
C GLU A 63 0.10 -12.45 4.18
N VAL A 64 0.03 -11.22 4.67
CA VAL A 64 1.12 -10.24 4.50
C VAL A 64 2.38 -10.72 5.23
N ALA A 65 2.26 -11.23 6.46
CA ALA A 65 3.38 -11.76 7.23
C ALA A 65 4.02 -12.98 6.53
N GLU A 66 3.20 -13.87 5.96
CA GLU A 66 3.69 -15.02 5.20
C GLU A 66 4.43 -14.58 3.93
N LEU A 67 3.88 -13.61 3.19
CA LEU A 67 4.52 -13.02 2.02
C LEU A 67 5.86 -12.36 2.36
N VAL A 68 5.91 -11.56 3.43
CA VAL A 68 7.16 -10.93 3.91
C VAL A 68 8.22 -11.98 4.20
N ASN A 69 7.84 -13.06 4.91
CA ASN A 69 8.75 -14.15 5.23
C ASN A 69 9.24 -14.90 3.97
N LEU A 70 8.37 -15.09 2.98
CA LEU A 70 8.72 -15.70 1.71
C LEU A 70 9.70 -14.80 0.93
N CYS A 71 9.39 -13.52 0.79
CA CYS A 71 10.26 -12.53 0.15
C CYS A 71 11.64 -12.46 0.83
N ARG A 72 11.69 -12.46 2.17
CA ARG A 72 12.93 -12.48 2.93
C ARG A 72 13.79 -13.71 2.65
N ARG A 73 13.19 -14.91 2.62
CA ARG A 73 13.91 -16.17 2.34
C ARG A 73 14.55 -16.17 0.95
N HIS A 74 13.84 -15.68 -0.04
CA HIS A 74 14.30 -15.65 -1.43
C HIS A 74 15.02 -14.35 -1.82
N ARG A 75 15.13 -13.36 -0.89
CA ARG A 75 15.70 -12.04 -1.13
C ARG A 75 15.04 -11.31 -2.30
N VAL A 76 13.73 -11.42 -2.38
CA VAL A 76 12.89 -10.75 -3.38
C VAL A 76 12.40 -9.41 -2.79
N PRO A 77 12.55 -8.29 -3.52
CA PRO A 77 11.98 -7.02 -3.10
C PRO A 77 10.45 -7.10 -2.95
N LEU A 78 9.91 -6.43 -1.92
CA LEU A 78 8.49 -6.31 -1.67
C LEU A 78 8.10 -4.83 -1.70
N ILE A 79 7.06 -4.51 -2.47
CA ILE A 79 6.55 -3.16 -2.65
C ILE A 79 5.10 -3.11 -2.13
N PRO A 80 4.80 -2.42 -1.03
CA PRO A 80 3.43 -2.26 -0.58
C PRO A 80 2.68 -1.24 -1.46
N TYR A 81 1.40 -1.51 -1.74
CA TYR A 81 0.55 -0.69 -2.58
C TYR A 81 -0.81 -0.44 -1.93
N GLY A 82 -1.27 0.81 -1.95
CA GLY A 82 -2.61 1.21 -1.52
C GLY A 82 -3.46 1.65 -2.72
N VAL A 83 -3.46 2.96 -3.05
CA VAL A 83 -4.20 3.53 -4.19
C VAL A 83 -3.29 4.18 -5.24
N GLY A 84 -1.99 4.09 -5.11
CA GLY A 84 -1.05 4.63 -6.09
C GLY A 84 -0.92 6.16 -6.11
N SER A 85 -1.44 6.88 -5.14
CA SER A 85 -1.43 8.36 -5.09
C SER A 85 -0.16 8.98 -4.51
N SER A 86 0.92 8.21 -4.40
CA SER A 86 2.22 8.67 -3.93
C SER A 86 2.87 9.64 -4.93
N LEU A 87 3.66 10.58 -4.42
CA LEU A 87 4.40 11.58 -5.20
C LEU A 87 5.92 11.36 -5.20
N GLU A 88 6.39 10.36 -4.43
CA GLU A 88 7.82 10.21 -4.10
C GLU A 88 8.50 9.07 -4.87
N GLY A 89 7.78 8.34 -5.71
CA GLY A 89 8.34 7.24 -6.51
C GLY A 89 8.61 5.96 -5.73
N HIS A 90 8.19 5.83 -4.48
CA HIS A 90 8.48 4.64 -3.67
C HIS A 90 7.63 3.41 -4.00
N LEU A 91 6.66 3.54 -4.90
CA LEU A 91 5.91 2.40 -5.46
C LEU A 91 6.62 1.78 -6.68
N LEU A 92 7.67 2.41 -7.17
CA LEU A 92 8.38 1.97 -8.36
C LEU A 92 9.27 0.77 -8.06
N ALA A 93 9.10 -0.33 -8.80
CA ALA A 93 9.86 -1.56 -8.59
C ALA A 93 11.25 -1.47 -9.25
N LEU A 94 12.15 -0.65 -8.69
CA LEU A 94 13.49 -0.38 -9.24
C LEU A 94 14.30 -1.66 -9.49
N GLN A 95 14.14 -2.65 -8.63
CA GLN A 95 14.83 -3.94 -8.70
C GLN A 95 13.93 -5.10 -9.10
N GLY A 96 12.72 -4.81 -9.62
CA GLY A 96 11.67 -5.81 -9.78
C GLY A 96 11.05 -6.20 -8.43
N GLY A 97 10.63 -7.45 -8.30
CA GLY A 97 10.05 -7.99 -7.07
C GLY A 97 8.53 -8.07 -7.10
N VAL A 98 7.93 -8.23 -5.94
CA VAL A 98 6.48 -8.44 -5.78
C VAL A 98 5.84 -7.19 -5.19
N CYS A 99 4.74 -6.76 -5.80
CA CYS A 99 3.86 -5.77 -5.21
C CYS A 99 2.78 -6.47 -4.36
N VAL A 100 2.57 -6.02 -3.13
CA VAL A 100 1.44 -6.42 -2.30
C VAL A 100 0.40 -5.33 -2.29
N ASP A 101 -0.73 -5.60 -2.92
CA ASP A 101 -1.90 -4.73 -2.93
C ASP A 101 -2.75 -5.00 -1.68
N LEU A 102 -2.94 -3.96 -0.88
CA LEU A 102 -3.68 -4.01 0.38
C LEU A 102 -5.13 -3.49 0.23
N SER A 103 -5.58 -3.16 -0.98
CA SER A 103 -6.91 -2.59 -1.24
C SER A 103 -8.05 -3.49 -0.79
N GLN A 104 -7.82 -4.81 -0.75
CA GLN A 104 -8.80 -5.79 -0.27
C GLN A 104 -8.81 -5.97 1.26
N MET A 105 -7.86 -5.37 1.98
CA MET A 105 -7.88 -5.24 3.43
C MET A 105 -8.59 -3.94 3.83
N ASN A 106 -9.89 -3.85 3.55
CA ASN A 106 -10.67 -2.61 3.57
C ASN A 106 -11.83 -2.61 4.58
N ARG A 107 -11.70 -3.36 5.68
CA ARG A 107 -12.74 -3.41 6.72
C ARG A 107 -12.47 -2.41 7.83
N VAL A 108 -13.52 -1.71 8.26
CA VAL A 108 -13.57 -1.03 9.55
C VAL A 108 -13.89 -2.09 10.60
N LEU A 109 -12.98 -2.32 11.54
CA LEU A 109 -13.04 -3.44 12.50
C LEU A 109 -13.77 -3.05 13.79
N ALA A 110 -13.58 -1.81 14.26
CA ALA A 110 -14.25 -1.28 15.43
C ALA A 110 -14.37 0.23 15.35
N VAL A 111 -15.48 0.76 15.86
CA VAL A 111 -15.70 2.20 16.05
C VAL A 111 -16.07 2.41 17.51
N ASN A 112 -15.27 3.21 18.24
CA ASN A 112 -15.46 3.52 19.64
C ASN A 112 -15.60 5.04 19.80
N PRO A 113 -16.82 5.59 19.64
CA PRO A 113 -17.05 7.04 19.68
C PRO A 113 -16.70 7.67 21.02
N GLU A 114 -16.88 6.94 22.12
CA GLU A 114 -16.59 7.42 23.49
C GLU A 114 -15.08 7.65 23.69
N ASP A 115 -14.23 6.85 23.05
CA ASP A 115 -12.77 6.95 23.11
C ASP A 115 -12.19 7.77 21.95
N LEU A 116 -13.03 8.21 21.02
CA LEU A 116 -12.62 8.86 19.77
C LEU A 116 -11.65 7.99 18.96
N THR A 117 -11.83 6.68 18.98
CA THR A 117 -10.94 5.74 18.28
C THR A 117 -11.70 4.89 17.26
N VAL A 118 -10.96 4.49 16.23
CA VAL A 118 -11.41 3.53 15.22
C VAL A 118 -10.28 2.57 14.90
N THR A 119 -10.62 1.29 14.74
CA THR A 119 -9.69 0.26 14.27
C THR A 119 -10.04 -0.13 12.85
N VAL A 120 -9.09 0.00 11.94
CA VAL A 120 -9.30 -0.26 10.51
C VAL A 120 -8.20 -1.12 9.93
N GLN A 121 -8.48 -1.82 8.85
CA GLN A 121 -7.47 -2.45 8.01
C GLN A 121 -6.78 -1.39 7.13
N ALA A 122 -5.55 -1.69 6.69
CA ALA A 122 -4.68 -0.75 5.98
C ALA A 122 -5.26 -0.22 4.66
N GLY A 123 -6.08 -1.00 3.96
CA GLY A 123 -6.71 -0.65 2.69
C GLY A 123 -7.98 0.19 2.80
N VAL A 124 -8.47 0.48 4.01
CA VAL A 124 -9.61 1.40 4.19
C VAL A 124 -9.23 2.78 3.69
N THR A 125 -10.05 3.37 2.81
CA THR A 125 -9.81 4.73 2.34
C THR A 125 -10.37 5.77 3.31
N ARG A 126 -9.84 7.00 3.23
CA ARG A 126 -10.33 8.13 4.03
C ARG A 126 -11.85 8.36 3.83
N LYS A 127 -12.31 8.32 2.58
CA LYS A 127 -13.73 8.54 2.28
C LYS A 127 -14.59 7.43 2.83
N GLN A 128 -14.16 6.18 2.66
CA GLN A 128 -14.86 5.04 3.24
C GLN A 128 -14.97 5.19 4.76
N LEU A 129 -13.85 5.48 5.45
CA LEU A 129 -13.87 5.66 6.90
C LEU A 129 -14.86 6.77 7.32
N ASN A 130 -14.79 7.94 6.68
CA ASN A 130 -15.69 9.05 7.01
C ASN A 130 -17.16 8.74 6.71
N GLN A 131 -17.43 7.89 5.73
CA GLN A 131 -18.79 7.40 5.48
C GLN A 131 -19.28 6.47 6.60
N GLU A 132 -18.44 5.57 7.08
CA GLU A 132 -18.76 4.59 8.14
C GLU A 132 -18.99 5.28 9.50
N ILE A 133 -18.21 6.31 9.83
CA ILE A 133 -18.32 6.97 11.14
C ILE A 133 -19.23 8.19 11.15
N ARG A 134 -19.83 8.60 10.02
CA ARG A 134 -20.61 9.84 9.89
C ARG A 134 -21.73 9.99 10.92
N ASP A 135 -22.41 8.88 11.24
CA ASP A 135 -23.56 8.89 12.13
C ASP A 135 -23.17 9.09 13.60
N THR A 136 -21.87 8.99 13.93
CA THR A 136 -21.32 9.35 15.24
C THR A 136 -21.15 10.87 15.43
N GLY A 137 -21.26 11.65 14.37
CA GLY A 137 -20.95 13.09 14.36
C GLY A 137 -19.45 13.42 14.30
N PHE A 138 -18.58 12.41 14.20
CA PHE A 138 -17.13 12.56 14.09
C PHE A 138 -16.65 12.36 12.65
N PHE A 139 -15.39 12.72 12.39
CA PHE A 139 -14.73 12.51 11.11
C PHE A 139 -13.24 12.30 11.29
N PHE A 140 -12.62 11.59 10.36
CA PHE A 140 -11.17 11.44 10.28
C PHE A 140 -10.59 12.65 9.52
N PRO A 141 -9.70 13.46 10.15
CA PRO A 141 -9.40 14.79 9.67
C PRO A 141 -8.31 14.88 8.59
N ILE A 142 -7.51 13.81 8.37
CA ILE A 142 -6.36 13.90 7.46
C ILE A 142 -6.85 13.85 6.01
N ASP A 143 -6.56 14.93 5.29
CA ASP A 143 -7.03 15.15 3.92
C ASP A 143 -5.87 15.55 2.99
N PRO A 144 -5.15 14.58 2.39
CA PRO A 144 -4.05 14.87 1.47
C PRO A 144 -4.50 15.26 0.05
N GLY A 145 -5.80 15.43 -0.18
CA GLY A 145 -6.39 15.69 -1.49
C GLY A 145 -6.80 14.42 -2.25
N ALA A 146 -6.00 13.38 -2.25
CA ALA A 146 -6.37 12.08 -2.79
C ALA A 146 -7.27 11.30 -1.81
N ASP A 147 -8.09 10.37 -2.34
CA ASP A 147 -8.78 9.38 -1.49
C ASP A 147 -7.83 8.23 -1.15
N ALA A 148 -6.82 8.54 -0.35
CA ALA A 148 -5.76 7.63 0.01
C ALA A 148 -6.22 6.62 1.09
N THR A 149 -5.54 5.47 1.15
CA THR A 149 -5.77 4.46 2.19
C THR A 149 -5.15 4.89 3.51
N ILE A 150 -5.76 4.49 4.62
CA ILE A 150 -5.25 4.79 5.97
C ILE A 150 -3.83 4.23 6.16
N GLY A 151 -3.55 3.01 5.67
CA GLY A 151 -2.21 2.43 5.71
C GLY A 151 -1.21 3.22 4.86
N GLY A 152 -1.59 3.61 3.65
CA GLY A 152 -0.74 4.43 2.76
C GLY A 152 -0.43 5.79 3.36
N MET A 153 -1.45 6.48 3.90
CA MET A 153 -1.25 7.76 4.60
C MET A 153 -0.36 7.63 5.83
N THR A 154 -0.49 6.53 6.58
CA THR A 154 0.37 6.24 7.74
C THR A 154 1.82 6.04 7.31
N ALA A 155 2.06 5.23 6.27
CA ALA A 155 3.39 4.92 5.77
C ALA A 155 4.14 6.16 5.24
N THR A 156 3.41 7.11 4.63
CA THR A 156 3.98 8.33 4.07
C THR A 156 3.97 9.53 5.03
N GLY A 157 3.42 9.36 6.23
CA GLY A 157 3.25 10.47 7.18
C GLY A 157 2.38 11.59 6.61
N ALA A 158 1.30 11.23 5.93
CA ALA A 158 0.46 12.17 5.20
C ALA A 158 -0.06 13.32 6.07
N SER A 159 -0.25 14.44 5.44
CA SER A 159 -0.81 15.67 5.99
C SER A 159 -1.98 16.14 5.11
N GLY A 160 -2.55 17.30 5.41
CA GLY A 160 -3.62 17.87 4.62
C GLY A 160 -4.00 19.28 5.11
N THR A 161 -5.04 19.85 4.50
CA THR A 161 -5.48 21.22 4.78
C THR A 161 -5.94 21.41 6.23
N ASN A 162 -6.40 20.35 6.88
CA ASN A 162 -6.84 20.35 8.27
C ASN A 162 -5.71 20.17 9.29
N ALA A 163 -4.48 19.94 8.85
CA ALA A 163 -3.35 19.60 9.74
C ALA A 163 -3.01 20.68 10.75
N VAL A 164 -3.23 21.96 10.42
CA VAL A 164 -3.02 23.08 11.35
C VAL A 164 -3.86 22.94 12.62
N ARG A 165 -5.05 22.36 12.51
CA ARG A 165 -5.96 22.18 13.65
C ARG A 165 -5.89 20.80 14.26
N TYR A 166 -5.77 19.76 13.45
CA TYR A 166 -5.94 18.37 13.89
C TYR A 166 -4.66 17.55 13.83
N GLY A 167 -3.52 18.13 13.42
CA GLY A 167 -2.27 17.43 13.23
C GLY A 167 -2.21 16.64 11.92
N THR A 168 -1.17 15.86 11.78
CA THR A 168 -0.90 14.97 10.65
C THR A 168 -1.26 13.51 11.00
N MET A 169 -0.94 12.55 10.14
CA MET A 169 -1.10 11.12 10.46
C MET A 169 -0.36 10.73 11.74
N ARG A 170 0.79 11.34 12.02
CA ARG A 170 1.60 11.05 13.20
C ARG A 170 0.82 11.26 14.51
N GLU A 171 0.05 12.34 14.60
CA GLU A 171 -0.74 12.68 15.79
C GLU A 171 -2.05 11.89 15.86
N ASN A 172 -2.51 11.32 14.74
CA ASN A 172 -3.81 10.64 14.62
C ASN A 172 -3.72 9.11 14.64
N VAL A 173 -2.52 8.53 14.57
CA VAL A 173 -2.31 7.07 14.67
C VAL A 173 -1.86 6.72 16.08
N LEU A 174 -2.68 5.93 16.78
CA LEU A 174 -2.42 5.54 18.17
C LEU A 174 -1.64 4.22 18.27
N ALA A 175 -1.92 3.28 17.38
CA ALA A 175 -1.30 1.96 17.38
C ALA A 175 -1.27 1.36 15.97
N LEU A 176 -0.31 0.48 15.73
CA LEU A 176 -0.15 -0.30 14.50
C LEU A 176 0.08 -1.77 14.83
N THR A 177 -0.52 -2.65 14.03
CA THR A 177 -0.12 -4.06 13.96
C THR A 177 0.83 -4.21 12.77
N VAL A 178 2.08 -4.64 13.04
CA VAL A 178 3.17 -4.77 12.05
C VAL A 178 3.80 -6.15 12.16
#